data_736e6bb2ea207dd0e228e5f9fac0490e
#
_entry.id   736e6bb2ea207dd0e228e5f9fac0490e
#
_cell.length_a   1.000
_cell.length_b   1.000
_cell.length_c   1.000
_cell.angle_alpha   90.00
_cell.angle_beta   90.00
_cell.angle_gamma   90.00
#
_symmetry.space_group_name_H-M   'P 1'
#
loop_
_entity.id
_entity.type
_entity.pdbx_description
1 polymer ?
#
loop_
_entity_poly.entity_id
_entity_poly.type
_entity_poly.pdbx_seq_one_letter_code
_entity_poly.pdbx_strand_id
1 'polypeptide(L)'
;MVSLRRVLVASVGLLLASVFIFALPAGQDDSHSPTAYDLELKACGTKADEVDYETRTDKGDHPTPEPSADKALVYVLRPTMMGHRFQSKLAVDGGWKGVNRGNNYFYFALQPGAHYFCSSTDNYSVLQLEVEAGKTYYLQQHVRMGKKELNSKLTALTEEEGKAKLAHAHLSVWEVKN
;
A
#
# COMPACT_ATOMS: atom_id res chain seq x y z
N MET A 1 90.75 -9.33 -49.92
CA MET A 1 89.38 -9.56 -50.34
C MET A 1 88.56 -9.73 -49.06
N VAL A 2 87.93 -8.63 -48.60
CA VAL A 2 87.14 -8.66 -47.33
C VAL A 2 85.84 -7.98 -47.66
N SER A 3 84.78 -8.74 -47.57
CA SER A 3 83.41 -8.32 -47.86
C SER A 3 82.79 -7.61 -46.65
N LEU A 4 82.41 -6.36 -46.87
CA LEU A 4 81.76 -5.52 -45.83
C LEU A 4 80.24 -5.74 -45.85
N ARG A 5 79.71 -6.46 -44.87
CA ARG A 5 78.27 -6.61 -44.67
C ARG A 5 77.76 -5.42 -43.89
N ARG A 6 76.86 -4.65 -44.52
CA ARG A 6 76.10 -3.56 -43.90
C ARG A 6 74.96 -4.17 -43.05
N VAL A 7 74.94 -3.86 -41.77
CA VAL A 7 73.86 -4.17 -40.85
C VAL A 7 72.88 -3.00 -40.87
N LEU A 8 71.65 -3.27 -41.35
CA LEU A 8 70.56 -2.34 -41.27
C LEU A 8 69.87 -2.44 -39.88
N VAL A 9 69.97 -1.40 -39.07
CA VAL A 9 69.28 -1.29 -37.81
C VAL A 9 67.89 -0.71 -38.12
N ALA A 10 66.86 -1.56 -38.00
CA ALA A 10 65.47 -1.12 -38.09
C ALA A 10 65.01 -0.61 -36.70
N SER A 11 64.79 0.68 -36.61
CA SER A 11 64.17 1.33 -35.45
C SER A 11 62.69 1.07 -35.44
N VAL A 12 62.23 0.25 -34.47
CA VAL A 12 60.79 0.05 -34.19
C VAL A 12 60.31 1.21 -33.32
N GLY A 13 59.54 2.11 -33.92
CA GLY A 13 58.85 3.18 -33.22
C GLY A 13 57.64 2.64 -32.44
N LEU A 14 57.73 2.68 -31.12
CA LEU A 14 56.63 2.32 -30.23
C LEU A 14 55.62 3.48 -30.15
N LEU A 15 54.50 3.37 -30.88
CA LEU A 15 53.37 4.28 -30.73
C LEU A 15 52.58 3.96 -29.48
N LEU A 16 52.78 4.75 -28.42
CA LEU A 16 51.93 4.73 -27.23
C LEU A 16 50.59 5.39 -27.55
N ALA A 17 49.57 4.57 -27.84
CA ALA A 17 48.20 5.01 -27.92
C ALA A 17 47.69 5.28 -26.50
N SER A 18 47.57 6.55 -26.12
CA SER A 18 46.91 6.98 -24.86
C SER A 18 45.40 6.75 -24.97
N VAL A 19 44.91 5.69 -24.35
CA VAL A 19 43.46 5.47 -24.20
C VAL A 19 42.94 6.41 -23.11
N PHE A 20 42.30 7.49 -23.51
CA PHE A 20 41.51 8.32 -22.59
C PHE A 20 40.25 7.55 -22.22
N ILE A 21 40.27 6.91 -21.05
CA ILE A 21 39.03 6.36 -20.45
C ILE A 21 38.25 7.54 -19.91
N PHE A 22 37.20 7.97 -20.66
CA PHE A 22 36.16 8.85 -20.11
C PHE A 22 35.38 8.05 -19.07
N ALA A 23 35.71 8.26 -17.79
CA ALA A 23 34.84 7.83 -16.70
C ALA A 23 33.54 8.64 -16.80
N LEU A 24 32.44 7.99 -17.24
CA LEU A 24 31.11 8.53 -17.08
C LEU A 24 30.85 8.66 -15.58
N PRO A 25 30.34 9.80 -15.10
CA PRO A 25 29.91 9.88 -13.72
C PRO A 25 28.83 8.81 -13.52
N ALA A 26 29.08 7.88 -12.58
CA ALA A 26 28.04 6.98 -12.09
C ALA A 26 26.91 7.86 -11.59
N GLY A 27 25.77 7.85 -12.29
CA GLY A 27 24.56 8.49 -11.80
C GLY A 27 24.32 7.94 -10.40
N GLN A 28 24.34 8.81 -9.40
CA GLN A 28 23.83 8.46 -8.07
C GLN A 28 22.36 8.14 -8.28
N ASP A 29 22.03 6.86 -8.20
CA ASP A 29 20.68 6.39 -8.11
C ASP A 29 20.17 6.80 -6.72
N ASP A 30 19.55 7.98 -6.66
CA ASP A 30 18.88 8.48 -5.45
C ASP A 30 17.59 7.66 -5.23
N SER A 31 17.72 6.33 -5.15
CA SER A 31 16.67 5.44 -4.68
C SER A 31 16.50 5.64 -3.18
N HIS A 32 15.95 6.80 -2.80
CA HIS A 32 15.55 7.08 -1.44
C HIS A 32 14.41 6.12 -1.08
N SER A 33 14.64 5.20 -0.16
CA SER A 33 13.55 4.37 0.38
C SER A 33 12.48 5.30 0.94
N PRO A 34 11.18 5.09 0.59
CA PRO A 34 10.11 5.97 1.02
C PRO A 34 10.08 6.07 2.55
N THR A 35 9.95 7.28 3.05
CA THR A 35 9.80 7.53 4.49
C THR A 35 8.42 7.06 4.97
N ALA A 36 8.25 6.92 6.29
CA ALA A 36 6.94 6.63 6.87
C ALA A 36 5.89 7.68 6.48
N TYR A 37 6.29 8.94 6.38
CA TYR A 37 5.43 10.03 5.93
C TYR A 37 5.00 9.89 4.47
N ASP A 38 5.92 9.51 3.58
CA ASP A 38 5.59 9.28 2.16
C ASP A 38 4.59 8.15 1.99
N LEU A 39 4.74 7.08 2.78
CA LEU A 39 3.80 5.95 2.78
C LEU A 39 2.42 6.35 3.33
N GLU A 40 2.37 7.15 4.39
CA GLU A 40 1.11 7.69 4.89
C GLU A 40 0.43 8.58 3.86
N LEU A 41 1.16 9.50 3.25
CA LEU A 41 0.63 10.37 2.20
C LEU A 41 0.09 9.57 1.01
N LYS A 42 0.82 8.55 0.58
CA LYS A 42 0.41 7.66 -0.52
C LYS A 42 -0.84 6.86 -0.18
N ALA A 43 -0.96 6.38 1.05
CA ALA A 43 -2.06 5.52 1.48
C ALA A 43 -3.31 6.31 1.90
N CYS A 44 -3.12 7.40 2.64
CA CYS A 44 -4.18 8.16 3.31
C CYS A 44 -4.59 9.43 2.53
N GLY A 45 -3.74 9.92 1.61
CA GLY A 45 -3.89 11.25 1.04
C GLY A 45 -3.47 12.34 2.02
N THR A 46 -3.75 13.60 1.70
CA THR A 46 -3.53 14.71 2.61
C THR A 46 -4.65 14.79 3.64
N LYS A 47 -4.41 15.49 4.76
CA LYS A 47 -5.47 15.72 5.75
C LYS A 47 -6.63 16.56 5.18
N ALA A 48 -6.38 17.39 4.17
CA ALA A 48 -7.39 18.16 3.48
C ALA A 48 -8.34 17.30 2.62
N ASP A 49 -7.87 16.10 2.21
CA ASP A 49 -8.67 15.15 1.43
C ASP A 49 -9.52 14.24 2.34
N GLU A 50 -9.35 14.35 3.66
CA GLU A 50 -10.09 13.52 4.61
C GLU A 50 -11.59 13.82 4.58
N VAL A 51 -12.38 12.78 4.38
CA VAL A 51 -13.83 12.87 4.23
C VAL A 51 -14.52 12.58 5.55
N ASP A 52 -15.52 13.40 5.89
CA ASP A 52 -16.44 13.10 6.98
C ASP A 52 -17.62 12.26 6.50
N TYR A 53 -18.00 11.30 7.33
CA TYR A 53 -19.08 10.38 7.03
C TYR A 53 -20.22 10.46 8.05
N GLU A 54 -21.45 10.38 7.54
CA GLU A 54 -22.57 9.91 8.33
C GLU A 54 -22.68 8.39 8.14
N THR A 55 -22.84 7.65 9.24
CA THR A 55 -22.85 6.19 9.19
C THR A 55 -23.88 5.59 10.12
N ARG A 56 -24.53 4.54 9.65
CA ARG A 56 -25.44 3.70 10.43
C ARG A 56 -25.07 2.23 10.27
N THR A 57 -25.49 1.42 11.23
CA THR A 57 -25.37 -0.04 11.16
C THR A 57 -26.66 -0.61 10.60
N ASP A 58 -26.55 -1.39 9.53
CA ASP A 58 -27.65 -2.20 9.01
C ASP A 58 -27.55 -3.61 9.62
N LYS A 59 -28.61 -4.04 10.28
CA LYS A 59 -28.71 -5.37 10.90
C LYS A 59 -29.58 -6.33 10.09
N GLY A 60 -30.29 -5.82 9.10
CA GLY A 60 -31.19 -6.59 8.24
C GLY A 60 -30.48 -7.22 7.05
N ASP A 61 -29.55 -6.47 6.46
CA ASP A 61 -28.78 -6.91 5.29
C ASP A 61 -27.39 -7.43 5.67
N HIS A 62 -27.01 -8.53 5.06
CA HIS A 62 -25.69 -9.13 5.20
C HIS A 62 -25.14 -9.60 3.84
N PRO A 63 -24.90 -8.67 2.90
CA PRO A 63 -24.44 -9.04 1.57
C PRO A 63 -23.00 -9.56 1.61
N THR A 64 -22.80 -10.71 0.98
CA THR A 64 -21.48 -11.35 0.82
C THR A 64 -21.25 -11.68 -0.67
N PRO A 65 -21.05 -10.64 -1.52
CA PRO A 65 -20.84 -10.86 -2.95
C PRO A 65 -19.55 -11.64 -3.21
N GLU A 66 -19.50 -12.27 -4.36
CA GLU A 66 -18.29 -12.89 -4.90
C GLU A 66 -17.46 -11.85 -5.69
N PRO A 67 -16.13 -12.02 -5.79
CA PRO A 67 -15.31 -11.15 -6.60
C PRO A 67 -15.64 -11.32 -8.09
N SER A 68 -15.58 -10.24 -8.85
CA SER A 68 -15.65 -10.32 -10.32
C SER A 68 -14.35 -10.87 -10.90
N ALA A 69 -14.41 -11.40 -12.12
CA ALA A 69 -13.25 -12.02 -12.75
C ALA A 69 -12.10 -11.04 -13.02
N ASP A 70 -12.40 -9.73 -13.09
CA ASP A 70 -11.46 -8.65 -13.44
C ASP A 70 -11.02 -7.80 -12.23
N LYS A 71 -11.62 -8.01 -11.04
CA LYS A 71 -11.32 -7.23 -9.84
C LYS A 71 -11.17 -8.11 -8.60
N ALA A 72 -10.39 -7.61 -7.65
CA ALA A 72 -10.40 -8.13 -6.29
C ALA A 72 -11.63 -7.62 -5.53
N LEU A 73 -12.10 -8.39 -4.55
CA LEU A 73 -13.08 -7.97 -3.56
C LEU A 73 -12.39 -7.80 -2.21
N VAL A 74 -12.55 -6.65 -1.59
CA VAL A 74 -11.95 -6.35 -0.29
C VAL A 74 -13.03 -6.13 0.74
N TYR A 75 -13.05 -6.97 1.78
CA TYR A 75 -13.85 -6.78 2.98
C TYR A 75 -13.04 -6.08 4.06
N VAL A 76 -13.61 -5.06 4.66
CA VAL A 76 -13.01 -4.31 5.77
C VAL A 76 -13.86 -4.52 7.01
N LEU A 77 -13.30 -5.17 8.02
CA LEU A 77 -14.00 -5.58 9.21
C LEU A 77 -13.48 -4.83 10.45
N ARG A 78 -14.40 -4.48 11.32
CA ARG A 78 -14.09 -3.99 12.67
C ARG A 78 -14.89 -4.79 13.70
N PRO A 79 -14.46 -6.03 14.02
CA PRO A 79 -15.25 -6.98 14.81
C PRO A 79 -15.37 -6.59 16.29
N THR A 80 -14.57 -5.65 16.79
CA THR A 80 -14.61 -5.23 18.21
C THR A 80 -15.71 -4.20 18.46
N MET A 81 -16.41 -4.38 19.60
CA MET A 81 -17.37 -3.39 20.11
C MET A 81 -16.71 -2.24 20.86
N MET A 82 -15.42 -2.34 21.21
CA MET A 82 -14.69 -1.27 21.88
C MET A 82 -14.74 0.01 21.06
N GLY A 83 -15.14 1.11 21.66
CA GLY A 83 -15.30 2.37 20.96
C GLY A 83 -16.34 2.31 19.84
N HIS A 84 -17.43 1.54 19.99
CA HIS A 84 -18.44 1.27 18.96
C HIS A 84 -19.07 2.53 18.34
N ARG A 85 -19.09 3.65 19.06
CA ARG A 85 -19.63 4.94 18.59
C ARG A 85 -18.62 5.70 17.70
N PHE A 86 -17.33 5.41 17.84
CA PHE A 86 -16.32 6.10 17.06
C PHE A 86 -16.19 5.47 15.68
N GLN A 87 -15.89 6.28 14.72
CA GLN A 87 -15.66 5.87 13.34
C GLN A 87 -14.19 5.46 13.15
N SER A 88 -13.96 4.45 12.34
CA SER A 88 -12.65 4.15 11.74
C SER A 88 -12.79 4.19 10.23
N LYS A 89 -12.18 5.19 9.61
CA LYS A 89 -12.22 5.42 8.16
C LYS A 89 -11.21 4.53 7.45
N LEU A 90 -11.43 4.26 6.18
CA LEU A 90 -10.45 3.59 5.32
C LEU A 90 -10.25 4.36 4.03
N ALA A 91 -8.99 4.56 3.67
CA ALA A 91 -8.58 5.02 2.35
C ALA A 91 -7.76 3.94 1.62
N VAL A 92 -7.71 4.03 0.30
CA VAL A 92 -6.85 3.23 -0.57
C VAL A 92 -6.23 4.17 -1.59
N ASP A 93 -4.89 4.15 -1.68
CA ASP A 93 -4.11 4.99 -2.60
C ASP A 93 -4.50 6.48 -2.52
N GLY A 94 -4.67 6.98 -1.31
CA GLY A 94 -5.07 8.35 -1.01
C GLY A 94 -6.56 8.67 -1.17
N GLY A 95 -7.36 7.73 -1.67
CA GLY A 95 -8.81 7.92 -1.86
C GLY A 95 -9.64 7.25 -0.76
N TRP A 96 -10.50 8.00 -0.09
CA TRP A 96 -11.38 7.48 0.97
C TRP A 96 -12.46 6.55 0.39
N LYS A 97 -12.63 5.37 0.98
CA LYS A 97 -13.51 4.28 0.50
C LYS A 97 -14.68 4.01 1.41
N GLY A 98 -14.59 4.34 2.69
CA GLY A 98 -15.69 4.09 3.61
C GLY A 98 -15.29 4.17 5.08
N VAL A 99 -16.22 3.78 5.93
CA VAL A 99 -16.11 3.93 7.37
C VAL A 99 -16.81 2.78 8.10
N ASN A 100 -16.19 2.31 9.18
CA ASN A 100 -16.79 1.37 10.11
C ASN A 100 -17.03 1.98 11.49
N ARG A 101 -18.06 1.45 12.17
CA ARG A 101 -18.19 1.48 13.63
C ARG A 101 -17.92 0.10 14.22
N GLY A 102 -17.99 -0.04 15.54
CA GLY A 102 -17.78 -1.34 16.19
C GLY A 102 -18.76 -2.41 15.72
N ASN A 103 -18.25 -3.59 15.50
CA ASN A 103 -18.94 -4.77 14.97
C ASN A 103 -19.54 -4.59 13.56
N ASN A 104 -18.91 -3.76 12.73
CA ASN A 104 -19.35 -3.53 11.36
C ASN A 104 -18.32 -4.01 10.34
N TYR A 105 -18.81 -4.19 9.11
CA TYR A 105 -18.01 -4.39 7.92
C TYR A 105 -18.57 -3.58 6.76
N PHE A 106 -17.74 -3.32 5.77
CA PHE A 106 -18.13 -2.92 4.41
C PHE A 106 -17.20 -3.60 3.40
N TYR A 107 -17.52 -3.51 2.14
CA TYR A 107 -16.72 -4.11 1.08
C TYR A 107 -16.73 -3.23 -0.17
N PHE A 108 -15.73 -3.43 -1.02
CA PHE A 108 -15.63 -2.77 -2.32
C PHE A 108 -14.77 -3.59 -3.28
N ALA A 109 -14.99 -3.38 -4.57
CA ALA A 109 -14.15 -3.95 -5.61
C ALA A 109 -12.91 -3.07 -5.83
N LEU A 110 -11.75 -3.70 -6.11
CA LEU A 110 -10.48 -3.04 -6.33
C LEU A 110 -9.79 -3.62 -7.56
N GLN A 111 -9.11 -2.81 -8.34
CA GLN A 111 -8.30 -3.29 -9.46
C GLN A 111 -7.15 -4.16 -8.94
N PRO A 112 -6.69 -5.18 -9.71
CA PRO A 112 -5.52 -5.95 -9.31
C PRO A 112 -4.26 -5.09 -9.31
N GLY A 113 -3.30 -5.42 -8.42
CA GLY A 113 -2.03 -4.71 -8.28
C GLY A 113 -1.65 -4.41 -6.84
N ALA A 114 -0.57 -3.67 -6.66
CA ALA A 114 -0.08 -3.23 -5.36
C ALA A 114 -0.82 -1.97 -4.90
N HIS A 115 -1.45 -2.04 -3.74
CA HIS A 115 -2.23 -0.96 -3.15
C HIS A 115 -1.77 -0.61 -1.74
N TYR A 116 -1.98 0.65 -1.35
CA TYR A 116 -1.69 1.17 -0.03
C TYR A 116 -2.99 1.51 0.68
N PHE A 117 -3.27 0.75 1.72
CA PHE A 117 -4.47 0.93 2.55
C PHE A 117 -4.14 1.75 3.78
N CYS A 118 -5.03 2.66 4.15
CA CYS A 118 -4.91 3.50 5.33
C CYS A 118 -6.15 3.35 6.21
N SER A 119 -5.96 2.94 7.47
CA SER A 119 -7.02 3.03 8.48
C SER A 119 -6.78 4.26 9.35
N SER A 120 -7.78 5.12 9.47
CA SER A 120 -7.73 6.37 10.22
C SER A 120 -8.70 6.36 11.40
N THR A 121 -8.18 6.75 12.57
CA THR A 121 -8.90 7.20 13.76
C THR A 121 -8.21 8.50 14.22
N ASP A 122 -7.68 8.58 15.44
CA ASP A 122 -6.82 9.68 15.87
C ASP A 122 -5.36 9.50 15.37
N ASN A 123 -5.04 8.32 14.82
CA ASN A 123 -3.79 7.99 14.15
C ASN A 123 -4.05 7.36 12.78
N TYR A 124 -3.00 7.28 11.97
CA TYR A 124 -2.99 6.51 10.72
C TYR A 124 -2.28 5.16 10.91
N SER A 125 -2.79 4.15 10.22
CA SER A 125 -2.16 2.84 10.11
C SER A 125 -2.16 2.39 8.65
N VAL A 126 -0.97 2.27 8.08
CA VAL A 126 -0.77 1.91 6.67
C VAL A 126 -0.51 0.41 6.54
N LEU A 127 -1.08 -0.19 5.50
CA LEU A 127 -0.84 -1.57 5.07
C LEU A 127 -0.66 -1.57 3.56
N GLN A 128 0.46 -2.11 3.08
CA GLN A 128 0.65 -2.41 1.66
C GLN A 128 0.21 -3.85 1.38
N LEU A 129 -0.55 -4.05 0.31
CA LEU A 129 -1.03 -5.38 -0.09
C LEU A 129 -1.10 -5.46 -1.62
N GLU A 130 -0.59 -6.56 -2.17
CA GLU A 130 -0.80 -6.95 -3.56
C GLU A 130 -2.13 -7.70 -3.67
N VAL A 131 -3.02 -7.24 -4.56
CA VAL A 131 -4.31 -7.90 -4.78
C VAL A 131 -4.42 -8.41 -6.20
N GLU A 132 -5.06 -9.57 -6.36
CA GLU A 132 -5.24 -10.25 -7.64
C GLU A 132 -6.72 -10.26 -8.02
N ALA A 133 -6.99 -10.21 -9.34
CA ALA A 133 -8.35 -10.34 -9.87
C ALA A 133 -8.98 -11.70 -9.49
N GLY A 134 -10.27 -11.70 -9.25
CA GLY A 134 -11.04 -12.89 -8.86
C GLY A 134 -10.79 -13.39 -7.44
N LYS A 135 -9.98 -12.66 -6.63
CA LYS A 135 -9.71 -13.04 -5.25
C LYS A 135 -10.40 -12.12 -4.25
N THR A 136 -10.68 -12.68 -3.06
CA THR A 136 -11.26 -11.96 -1.92
C THR A 136 -10.20 -11.75 -0.85
N TYR A 137 -10.16 -10.54 -0.31
CA TYR A 137 -9.25 -10.11 0.74
C TYR A 137 -10.03 -9.61 1.95
N TYR A 138 -9.52 -9.91 3.13
CA TYR A 138 -10.13 -9.50 4.41
C TYR A 138 -9.14 -8.66 5.19
N LEU A 139 -9.54 -7.43 5.52
CA LEU A 139 -8.76 -6.50 6.32
C LEU A 139 -9.47 -6.25 7.65
N GLN A 140 -8.72 -6.23 8.73
CA GLN A 140 -9.26 -5.91 10.05
C GLN A 140 -8.74 -4.58 10.56
N GLN A 141 -9.66 -3.70 10.94
CA GLN A 141 -9.40 -2.51 11.72
C GLN A 141 -9.43 -2.84 13.21
N HIS A 142 -8.26 -2.89 13.85
CA HIS A 142 -8.15 -3.00 15.30
C HIS A 142 -8.20 -1.61 15.90
N VAL A 143 -9.25 -1.29 16.63
CA VAL A 143 -9.37 -0.01 17.32
C VAL A 143 -9.22 -0.23 18.82
N ARG A 144 -8.32 0.51 19.45
CA ARG A 144 -8.04 0.47 20.88
C ARG A 144 -8.10 1.87 21.48
N MET A 145 -8.66 1.97 22.67
CA MET A 145 -8.61 3.20 23.43
C MET A 145 -7.24 3.34 24.08
N GLY A 146 -6.49 4.38 23.71
CA GLY A 146 -5.32 4.84 24.43
C GLY A 146 -5.69 5.72 25.62
N LYS A 147 -4.72 6.41 26.21
CA LYS A 147 -4.97 7.29 27.37
C LYS A 147 -5.88 8.48 27.02
N LYS A 148 -5.76 9.02 25.82
CA LYS A 148 -6.55 10.18 25.33
C LYS A 148 -6.96 10.06 23.86
N GLU A 149 -6.53 9.02 23.17
CA GLU A 149 -6.64 8.87 21.71
C GLU A 149 -7.16 7.48 21.36
N LEU A 150 -7.86 7.38 20.26
CA LEU A 150 -8.22 6.13 19.63
C LEU A 150 -7.12 5.73 18.64
N ASN A 151 -6.54 4.57 18.88
CA ASN A 151 -5.51 4.03 18.00
C ASN A 151 -6.09 2.96 17.08
N SER A 152 -5.88 3.13 15.78
CA SER A 152 -6.19 2.13 14.77
C SER A 152 -4.94 1.38 14.36
N LYS A 153 -5.09 0.06 14.11
CA LYS A 153 -4.12 -0.77 13.41
C LYS A 153 -4.84 -1.58 12.35
N LEU A 154 -4.34 -1.52 11.11
CA LEU A 154 -4.86 -2.29 10.00
C LEU A 154 -4.03 -3.54 9.79
N THR A 155 -4.68 -4.70 9.62
CA THR A 155 -4.01 -5.97 9.32
C THR A 155 -4.78 -6.76 8.28
N ALA A 156 -4.08 -7.52 7.44
CA ALA A 156 -4.70 -8.54 6.61
C ALA A 156 -5.01 -9.78 7.47
N LEU A 157 -6.10 -10.45 7.14
CA LEU A 157 -6.54 -11.71 7.74
C LEU A 157 -6.40 -12.84 6.73
N THR A 158 -6.31 -14.06 7.22
CA THR A 158 -6.54 -15.24 6.38
C THR A 158 -8.02 -15.29 5.95
N GLU A 159 -8.31 -16.01 4.89
CA GLU A 159 -9.68 -16.18 4.41
C GLU A 159 -10.59 -16.80 5.47
N GLU A 160 -10.10 -17.80 6.20
CA GLU A 160 -10.83 -18.46 7.29
C GLU A 160 -11.16 -17.48 8.43
N GLU A 161 -10.18 -16.72 8.91
CA GLU A 161 -10.38 -15.71 9.95
C GLU A 161 -11.35 -14.61 9.49
N GLY A 162 -11.20 -14.17 8.22
CA GLY A 162 -12.04 -13.16 7.62
C GLY A 162 -13.51 -13.58 7.57
N LYS A 163 -13.77 -14.78 7.04
CA LYS A 163 -15.13 -15.36 6.97
C LYS A 163 -15.74 -15.55 8.36
N ALA A 164 -14.97 -16.05 9.32
CA ALA A 164 -15.44 -16.25 10.69
C ALA A 164 -15.86 -14.93 11.35
N LYS A 165 -15.09 -13.85 11.13
CA LYS A 165 -15.42 -12.52 11.68
C LYS A 165 -16.58 -11.86 10.93
N LEU A 166 -16.62 -12.01 9.61
CA LEU A 166 -17.67 -11.48 8.75
C LEU A 166 -19.05 -12.02 9.16
N ALA A 167 -19.15 -13.30 9.46
CA ALA A 167 -20.40 -13.96 9.86
C ALA A 167 -21.09 -13.33 11.08
N HIS A 168 -20.36 -12.57 11.89
CA HIS A 168 -20.88 -11.93 13.10
C HIS A 168 -20.91 -10.40 13.04
N ALA A 169 -20.44 -9.81 11.94
CA ALA A 169 -20.43 -8.38 11.74
C ALA A 169 -21.72 -7.90 11.05
N HIS A 170 -22.06 -6.63 11.20
CA HIS A 170 -23.19 -6.00 10.53
C HIS A 170 -22.71 -5.07 9.41
N LEU A 171 -23.55 -4.88 8.40
CA LEU A 171 -23.20 -3.97 7.31
C LEU A 171 -23.10 -2.52 7.81
N SER A 172 -22.00 -1.86 7.48
CA SER A 172 -21.85 -0.41 7.60
C SER A 172 -22.45 0.27 6.37
N VAL A 173 -23.44 1.10 6.58
CA VAL A 173 -24.01 1.96 5.54
C VAL A 173 -23.60 3.39 5.85
N TRP A 174 -23.08 4.09 4.86
CA TRP A 174 -22.53 5.43 5.06
C TRP A 174 -22.72 6.30 3.83
N GLU A 175 -22.69 7.59 4.06
CA GLU A 175 -22.70 8.63 3.05
C GLU A 175 -21.70 9.73 3.44
N VAL A 176 -21.18 10.44 2.45
CA VAL A 176 -20.28 11.58 2.68
C VAL A 176 -21.13 12.75 3.16
N LYS A 177 -20.68 13.40 4.24
CA LYS A 177 -21.29 14.65 4.70
C LYS A 177 -20.90 15.78 3.76
N ASN A 178 -21.91 16.50 3.31
CA ASN A 178 -21.74 17.74 2.55
C ASN A 178 -21.48 18.92 3.49
#